data_93809e6870354092b7c5d719a59aaaa5
#
_entry.id   93809e6870354092b7c5d719a59aaaa5
#
_cell.length_a   1.000
_cell.length_b   1.000
_cell.length_c   1.000
_cell.angle_alpha   90.00
_cell.angle_beta   90.00
_cell.angle_gamma   90.00
#
_symmetry.space_group_name_H-M   'P 1'
#
loop_
_entity.id
_entity.type
_entity.pdbx_description
1 polymer ?
#
loop_
_entity_poly.entity_id
_entity_poly.type
_entity_poly.pdbx_seq_one_letter_code
_entity_poly.pdbx_strand_id
1 'polypeptide(L)'
;MEIAIDKERNYNILKIKGDVDLYSSPQVRKQILALANKKHANILVDFLEVTYMDSSGVATLVEALQLTNKNGGKLRLFNLGQPIKDVFELSRLDRVFEIYDDESKASEGI
;
A
#
# COMPACT_ATOMS: atom_id res chain seq x y z
N MET A 1 -2.87 -0.40 15.92
CA MET A 1 -2.45 -0.10 14.54
C MET A 1 -2.34 1.41 14.36
N GLU A 2 -1.31 1.88 13.72
CA GLU A 2 -1.09 3.31 13.48
C GLU A 2 -0.85 3.56 12.00
N ILE A 3 -1.30 4.70 11.50
CA ILE A 3 -1.08 5.13 10.13
C ILE A 3 -0.51 6.54 10.13
N ALA A 4 0.56 6.77 9.38
CA ALA A 4 1.13 8.08 9.15
C ALA A 4 1.24 8.33 7.64
N ILE A 5 0.98 9.54 7.22
CA ILE A 5 1.12 9.95 5.83
C ILE A 5 2.21 11.00 5.74
N ASP A 6 3.27 10.70 4.98
CA ASP A 6 4.34 11.66 4.69
C ASP A 6 4.17 12.16 3.26
N LYS A 7 4.07 13.46 3.11
CA LYS A 7 4.01 14.09 1.79
C LYS A 7 5.42 14.37 1.29
N GLU A 8 5.75 13.76 0.16
CA GLU A 8 6.93 14.08 -0.60
C GLU A 8 6.55 14.94 -1.82
N ARG A 9 7.55 15.41 -2.57
CA ARG A 9 7.30 16.33 -3.68
C ARG A 9 6.38 15.74 -4.75
N ASN A 10 6.62 14.48 -5.13
CA ASN A 10 5.93 13.84 -6.25
C ASN A 10 5.06 12.65 -5.82
N TYR A 11 5.05 12.30 -4.55
CA TYR A 11 4.29 11.16 -4.04
C TYR A 11 3.98 11.32 -2.56
N ASN A 12 3.04 10.51 -2.09
CA ASN A 12 2.74 10.38 -0.68
C ASN A 12 3.17 9.00 -0.21
N ILE A 13 3.71 8.90 1.00
CA ILE A 13 4.02 7.63 1.63
C ILE A 13 2.97 7.37 2.71
N LEU A 14 2.30 6.22 2.63
CA LEU A 14 1.41 5.75 3.66
C LEU A 14 2.18 4.72 4.49
N LYS A 15 2.53 5.08 5.72
CA LYS A 15 3.24 4.19 6.66
C LYS A 15 2.23 3.53 7.56
N ILE A 16 2.26 2.19 7.61
CA ILE A 16 1.36 1.41 8.45
C ILE A 16 2.19 0.70 9.50
N LYS A 17 1.75 0.75 10.76
CA LYS A 17 2.40 0.08 11.87
C LYS A 17 1.40 -0.84 12.56
N GLY A 18 1.78 -2.09 12.72
CA GLY A 18 0.99 -3.11 13.43
C GLY A 18 0.28 -4.07 12.50
N ASP A 19 -0.80 -4.66 13.00
CA ASP A 19 -1.58 -5.67 12.28
C ASP A 19 -2.64 -5.03 11.39
N VAL A 20 -2.74 -5.51 10.15
CA VAL A 20 -3.79 -5.11 9.22
C VAL A 20 -4.76 -6.27 9.09
N ASP A 21 -5.80 -6.24 9.88
CA ASP A 21 -6.80 -7.31 10.01
C ASP A 21 -8.21 -6.77 9.79
N LEU A 22 -9.21 -7.61 10.04
CA LEU A 22 -10.62 -7.24 9.87
C LEU A 22 -10.99 -5.99 10.67
N TYR A 23 -10.39 -5.79 11.84
CA TYR A 23 -10.73 -4.67 12.71
C TYR A 23 -10.01 -3.38 12.34
N SER A 24 -8.79 -3.46 11.83
CA SER A 24 -7.96 -2.30 11.50
C SER A 24 -8.02 -1.90 10.02
N SER A 25 -8.37 -2.83 9.11
CA SER A 25 -8.42 -2.55 7.69
C SER A 25 -9.37 -1.40 7.30
N PRO A 26 -10.52 -1.17 7.98
CA PRO A 26 -11.35 -0.01 7.65
C PRO A 26 -10.64 1.33 7.83
N GLN A 27 -9.73 1.44 8.80
CA GLN A 27 -8.94 2.65 9.01
C GLN A 27 -7.93 2.84 7.88
N VAL A 28 -7.25 1.77 7.48
CA VAL A 28 -6.33 1.79 6.33
C VAL A 28 -7.10 2.19 5.07
N ARG A 29 -8.25 1.56 4.86
CA ARG A 29 -9.11 1.82 3.70
C ARG A 29 -9.47 3.31 3.60
N LYS A 30 -9.93 3.90 4.70
CA LYS A 30 -10.31 5.32 4.73
C LYS A 30 -9.15 6.21 4.30
N GLN A 31 -7.96 5.98 4.82
CA GLN A 31 -6.80 6.80 4.54
C GLN A 31 -6.29 6.61 3.10
N ILE A 32 -6.17 5.36 2.67
CA ILE A 32 -5.59 5.08 1.35
C ILE A 32 -6.56 5.47 0.22
N LEU A 33 -7.87 5.27 0.40
CA LEU A 33 -8.84 5.66 -0.61
C LEU A 33 -8.96 7.19 -0.73
N ALA A 34 -8.77 7.92 0.37
CA ALA A 34 -8.72 9.38 0.31
C ALA A 34 -7.59 9.87 -0.60
N LEU A 35 -6.44 9.19 -0.57
CA LEU A 35 -5.32 9.49 -1.46
C LEU A 35 -5.61 9.01 -2.89
N ALA A 36 -6.09 7.80 -3.05
CA ALA A 36 -6.34 7.17 -4.35
C ALA A 36 -7.44 7.85 -5.15
N ASN A 37 -8.34 8.56 -4.47
CA ASN A 37 -9.44 9.26 -5.12
C ASN A 37 -8.98 10.53 -5.87
N LYS A 38 -7.76 10.99 -5.64
CA LYS A 38 -7.20 12.15 -6.34
C LYS A 38 -6.66 11.73 -7.70
N LYS A 39 -6.81 12.61 -8.70
CA LYS A 39 -6.27 12.35 -10.04
C LYS A 39 -4.75 12.34 -10.01
N HIS A 40 -4.17 11.37 -10.72
CA HIS A 40 -2.72 11.22 -10.87
C HIS A 40 -1.97 11.09 -9.54
N ALA A 41 -2.61 10.52 -8.52
CA ALA A 41 -1.98 10.32 -7.23
C ALA A 41 -0.89 9.25 -7.33
N ASN A 42 0.27 9.55 -6.75
CA ASN A 42 1.35 8.58 -6.60
C ASN A 42 1.42 8.20 -5.13
N ILE A 43 1.12 6.94 -4.83
CA ILE A 43 1.04 6.45 -3.46
C ILE A 43 2.04 5.32 -3.26
N LEU A 44 2.93 5.48 -2.29
CA LEU A 44 3.85 4.46 -1.86
C LEU A 44 3.40 3.98 -0.48
N VAL A 45 3.25 2.67 -0.30
CA VAL A 45 2.85 2.10 0.99
C VAL A 45 4.07 1.42 1.61
N ASP A 46 4.42 1.88 2.80
CA ASP A 46 5.56 1.37 3.57
C ASP A 46 5.09 0.31 4.55
N PHE A 47 5.59 -0.91 4.38
CA PHE A 47 5.24 -2.07 5.20
C PHE A 47 6.28 -2.41 6.26
N LEU A 48 7.29 -1.56 6.47
CA LEU A 48 8.41 -1.88 7.37
C LEU A 48 7.94 -2.32 8.75
N GLU A 49 6.92 -1.68 9.29
CA GLU A 49 6.41 -1.94 10.62
C GLU A 49 5.08 -2.70 10.63
N VAL A 50 4.67 -3.27 9.50
CA VAL A 50 3.50 -4.15 9.43
C VAL A 50 3.90 -5.53 9.91
N THR A 51 3.22 -6.02 10.94
CA THR A 51 3.53 -7.28 11.60
C THR A 51 2.64 -8.43 11.14
N TYR A 52 1.47 -8.13 10.58
CA TYR A 52 0.51 -9.13 10.12
C TYR A 52 -0.44 -8.50 9.11
N MET A 53 -0.87 -9.29 8.14
CA MET A 53 -1.91 -8.89 7.19
C MET A 53 -2.76 -10.10 6.81
N ASP A 54 -4.08 -9.95 6.86
CA ASP A 54 -5.01 -10.97 6.38
C ASP A 54 -5.68 -10.52 5.08
N SER A 55 -6.68 -11.31 4.65
CA SER A 55 -7.38 -11.05 3.40
C SER A 55 -8.12 -9.71 3.36
N SER A 56 -8.54 -9.18 4.52
CA SER A 56 -9.21 -7.87 4.56
C SER A 56 -8.26 -6.74 4.22
N GLY A 57 -7.00 -6.84 4.67
CA GLY A 57 -5.96 -5.88 4.31
C GLY A 57 -5.62 -5.96 2.83
N VAL A 58 -5.47 -7.18 2.31
CA VAL A 58 -5.21 -7.40 0.88
C VAL A 58 -6.33 -6.82 0.03
N ALA A 59 -7.58 -7.07 0.39
CA ALA A 59 -8.73 -6.54 -0.35
C ALA A 59 -8.75 -5.01 -0.36
N THR A 60 -8.38 -4.39 0.75
CA THR A 60 -8.25 -2.93 0.84
C THR A 60 -7.22 -2.39 -0.16
N LEU A 61 -6.07 -3.06 -0.25
CA LEU A 61 -5.03 -2.65 -1.20
C LEU A 61 -5.44 -2.86 -2.64
N VAL A 62 -6.15 -3.94 -2.93
CA VAL A 62 -6.68 -4.20 -4.29
C VAL A 62 -7.65 -3.09 -4.69
N GLU A 63 -8.56 -2.71 -3.79
CA GLU A 63 -9.50 -1.62 -4.04
C GLU A 63 -8.77 -0.30 -4.29
N ALA A 64 -7.74 0.00 -3.49
CA ALA A 64 -6.93 1.20 -3.65
C ALA A 64 -6.18 1.19 -5.00
N LEU A 65 -5.64 0.04 -5.40
CA LEU A 65 -4.95 -0.09 -6.69
C LEU A 65 -5.91 0.18 -7.85
N GLN A 66 -7.10 -0.40 -7.81
CA GLN A 66 -8.11 -0.19 -8.84
C GLN A 66 -8.49 1.28 -8.97
N LEU A 67 -8.72 1.95 -7.86
CA LEU A 67 -9.09 3.36 -7.86
C LEU A 67 -7.93 4.24 -8.34
N THR A 68 -6.71 3.95 -7.90
CA THR A 68 -5.52 4.69 -8.33
C THR A 68 -5.31 4.55 -9.83
N ASN A 69 -5.45 3.34 -10.37
CA ASN A 69 -5.32 3.10 -11.81
C ASN A 69 -6.42 3.84 -12.60
N LYS A 70 -7.64 3.82 -12.10
CA LYS A 70 -8.77 4.52 -12.72
C LYS A 70 -8.50 6.03 -12.82
N ASN A 71 -7.85 6.60 -11.82
CA ASN A 71 -7.57 8.02 -11.75
C ASN A 71 -6.20 8.42 -12.33
N GLY A 72 -5.53 7.50 -13.01
CA GLY A 72 -4.28 7.78 -13.71
C GLY A 72 -3.06 7.92 -12.81
N GLY A 73 -3.15 7.41 -11.58
CA GLY A 73 -2.04 7.44 -10.62
C GLY A 73 -1.25 6.14 -10.57
N LYS A 74 -0.40 6.03 -9.57
CA LYS A 74 0.42 4.84 -9.32
C LYS A 74 0.35 4.46 -7.85
N LEU A 75 0.27 3.15 -7.59
CA LEU A 75 0.33 2.59 -6.24
C LEU A 75 1.47 1.57 -6.22
N ARG A 76 2.43 1.78 -5.33
CA ARG A 76 3.59 0.90 -5.17
C ARG A 76 3.78 0.54 -3.71
N LEU A 77 4.30 -0.67 -3.47
CA LEU A 77 4.51 -1.20 -2.13
C LEU A 77 6.00 -1.41 -1.89
N PHE A 78 6.47 -1.19 -0.68
CA PHE A 78 7.87 -1.42 -0.36
C PHE A 78 8.09 -1.82 1.10
N ASN A 79 9.28 -2.34 1.40
CA ASN A 79 9.67 -2.82 2.73
C ASN A 79 8.81 -3.97 3.25
N LEU A 80 8.33 -4.85 2.37
CA LEU A 80 7.56 -6.02 2.80
C LEU A 80 8.49 -7.04 3.48
N GLY A 81 8.16 -7.40 4.72
CA GLY A 81 8.79 -8.54 5.37
C GLY A 81 8.33 -9.85 4.74
N GLN A 82 9.08 -10.93 4.99
CA GLN A 82 8.77 -12.22 4.35
C GLN A 82 7.34 -12.71 4.61
N PRO A 83 6.79 -12.63 5.85
CA PRO A 83 5.41 -13.06 6.08
C PRO A 83 4.39 -12.30 5.22
N ILE A 84 4.63 -11.01 4.99
CA ILE A 84 3.73 -10.20 4.16
C ILE A 84 3.92 -10.53 2.68
N LYS A 85 5.17 -10.70 2.23
CA LYS A 85 5.45 -11.17 0.85
C LYS A 85 4.73 -12.48 0.56
N ASP A 86 4.74 -13.41 1.52
CA ASP A 86 4.09 -14.71 1.38
C ASP A 86 2.59 -14.56 1.13
N VAL A 87 1.93 -13.61 1.78
CA VAL A 87 0.50 -13.36 1.58
C VAL A 87 0.23 -12.96 0.12
N PHE A 88 1.06 -12.08 -0.44
CA PHE A 88 0.91 -11.64 -1.83
C PHE A 88 1.27 -12.76 -2.82
N GLU A 89 2.32 -13.53 -2.54
CA GLU A 89 2.74 -14.63 -3.41
C GLU A 89 1.70 -15.76 -3.46
N LEU A 90 1.17 -16.16 -2.30
CA LEU A 90 0.16 -17.21 -2.21
C LEU A 90 -1.13 -16.84 -2.93
N SER A 91 -1.50 -15.59 -2.92
CA SER A 91 -2.68 -15.09 -3.64
C SER A 91 -2.37 -14.66 -5.08
N ARG A 92 -1.11 -14.79 -5.50
CA ARG A 92 -0.60 -14.38 -6.82
C ARG A 92 -0.74 -12.89 -7.10
N LEU A 93 -0.89 -12.10 -6.07
CA LEU A 93 -1.01 -10.64 -6.19
C LEU A 93 0.35 -9.94 -6.32
N ASP A 94 1.46 -10.67 -6.07
CA ASP A 94 2.80 -10.19 -6.37
C ASP A 94 2.98 -9.85 -7.86
N ARG A 95 2.14 -10.42 -8.74
CA ARG A 95 2.13 -10.11 -10.17
C ARG A 95 1.27 -8.88 -10.51
N VAL A 96 0.38 -8.50 -9.61
CA VAL A 96 -0.56 -7.40 -9.81
C VAL A 96 -0.03 -6.10 -9.22
N PHE A 97 0.61 -6.18 -8.06
CA PHE A 97 1.20 -5.02 -7.40
C PHE A 97 2.66 -4.81 -7.80
N GLU A 98 3.07 -3.56 -7.87
CA GLU A 98 4.48 -3.20 -7.99
C GLU A 98 5.09 -3.21 -6.59
N ILE A 99 5.99 -4.16 -6.33
CA ILE A 99 6.61 -4.37 -5.02
C ILE A 99 8.11 -4.13 -5.13
N TYR A 100 8.64 -3.30 -4.25
CA TYR A 100 10.04 -2.91 -4.23
C TYR A 100 10.67 -3.18 -2.88
N ASP A 101 12.00 -3.25 -2.84
CA ASP A 101 12.73 -3.53 -1.59
C ASP A 101 12.74 -2.33 -0.65
N ASP A 102 12.82 -1.12 -1.19
CA ASP A 102 12.94 0.10 -0.39
C ASP A 102 12.29 1.30 -1.06
N GLU A 103 12.24 2.41 -0.34
CA GLU A 103 11.63 3.65 -0.83
C GLU A 103 12.33 4.18 -2.08
N SER A 104 13.66 4.12 -2.12
CA SER A 104 14.42 4.62 -3.26
C SER A 104 14.00 3.93 -4.55
N LYS A 105 13.88 2.61 -4.52
CA LYS A 105 13.42 1.84 -5.68
C LYS A 105 11.96 2.09 -5.99
N ALA A 106 11.12 2.16 -4.95
CA ALA A 106 9.68 2.37 -5.13
C ALA A 106 9.36 3.74 -5.73
N SER A 107 10.20 4.74 -5.51
CA SER A 107 9.98 6.11 -6.00
C SER A 107 10.61 6.38 -7.37
N GLU A 108 11.33 5.44 -7.94
CA GLU A 108 11.96 5.64 -9.26
C GLU A 108 10.90 5.93 -10.34
N GLY A 109 11.15 6.94 -11.13
CA GLY A 109 10.29 7.30 -12.25
C GLY A 109 9.02 8.08 -11.87
N ILE A 110 8.95 8.52 -10.63
CA ILE A 110 7.78 9.30 -10.16
C ILE A 110 8.15 10.77 -10.00
#